data_176c38de7a7b3c165ae25b03e09629de
#
_entry.id   176c38de7a7b3c165ae25b03e09629de
#
_cell.length_a   1.000
_cell.length_b   1.000
_cell.length_c   1.000
_cell.angle_alpha   90.00
_cell.angle_beta   90.00
_cell.angle_gamma   90.00
#
_symmetry.space_group_name_H-M   'P 1'
#
loop_
_entity.id
_entity.type
_entity.pdbx_description
1 polymer ?
#
loop_
_entity_poly.entity_id
_entity_poly.type
_entity_poly.pdbx_seq_one_letter_code
_entity_poly.pdbx_strand_id
1 'polypeptide(L)'
;MASEISPRAEISPKAKIGDNCKIFPFVYIEDDVEIGDNCVICPFVSILSGTRMGKNNKVHQGSVIGALPQDFEFCGEKSACIIGDNNIVRENVVINRATHTGGQTVLGNDNVLMEGAHISHDTKVGNRCVFGYGTKIAGDCEIQDGVIFSSSVIENAKTRVGRGAMIQAGTTFSKDVPPFIICTKRSEYGGVNYTMGRINGTDEKVLKHIANAYRLVFHGQTSLFDAVKQIEEQVPDSAEIRHIIEFMKSTQQGIITKL
;
A
#
# COMPACT_ATOMS: atom_id res chain seq x y z
N MET A 1 -2.45 -8.56 29.65
CA MET A 1 -3.72 -8.28 30.37
C MET A 1 -4.86 -8.88 29.55
N ALA A 2 -5.95 -9.29 30.21
CA ALA A 2 -7.10 -9.82 29.49
C ALA A 2 -7.69 -8.74 28.54
N SER A 3 -8.20 -9.18 27.39
CA SER A 3 -8.82 -8.30 26.40
C SER A 3 -10.21 -7.85 26.84
N GLU A 4 -10.59 -6.60 26.54
CA GLU A 4 -11.90 -6.03 26.78
C GLU A 4 -12.82 -6.31 25.57
N ILE A 5 -13.66 -7.33 25.67
CA ILE A 5 -14.55 -7.74 24.56
C ILE A 5 -15.99 -7.41 24.94
N SER A 6 -16.67 -6.63 24.10
CA SER A 6 -18.09 -6.31 24.30
C SER A 6 -18.96 -7.58 24.21
N PRO A 7 -19.91 -7.77 25.13
CA PRO A 7 -20.86 -8.89 25.04
C PRO A 7 -21.81 -8.80 23.84
N ARG A 8 -21.82 -7.69 23.11
CA ARG A 8 -22.56 -7.48 21.86
C ARG A 8 -21.70 -7.63 20.60
N ALA A 9 -20.44 -8.07 20.73
CA ALA A 9 -19.64 -8.48 19.58
C ALA A 9 -19.95 -9.95 19.26
N GLU A 10 -19.98 -10.28 17.99
CA GLU A 10 -20.12 -11.66 17.49
C GLU A 10 -18.77 -12.16 17.00
N ILE A 11 -18.17 -13.07 17.77
CA ILE A 11 -16.83 -13.56 17.53
C ILE A 11 -16.85 -15.08 17.49
N SER A 12 -16.38 -15.67 16.39
CA SER A 12 -16.24 -17.12 16.30
C SER A 12 -15.36 -17.67 17.43
N PRO A 13 -15.75 -18.77 18.06
CA PRO A 13 -14.92 -19.45 19.06
C PRO A 13 -13.61 -20.00 18.51
N LYS A 14 -13.44 -20.05 17.19
CA LYS A 14 -12.20 -20.48 16.52
C LYS A 14 -11.25 -19.30 16.22
N ALA A 15 -11.73 -18.07 16.32
CA ALA A 15 -10.88 -16.90 16.17
C ALA A 15 -9.87 -16.82 17.33
N LYS A 16 -8.65 -16.41 17.01
CA LYS A 16 -7.58 -16.20 18.00
C LYS A 16 -7.39 -14.71 18.21
N ILE A 17 -7.64 -14.25 19.43
CA ILE A 17 -7.49 -12.86 19.83
C ILE A 17 -6.34 -12.75 20.83
N GLY A 18 -5.38 -11.90 20.54
CA GLY A 18 -4.25 -11.61 21.39
C GLY A 18 -4.63 -10.88 22.69
N ASP A 19 -3.64 -10.58 23.49
CA ASP A 19 -3.80 -9.91 24.77
C ASP A 19 -4.08 -8.40 24.63
N ASN A 20 -4.75 -7.85 25.65
CA ASN A 20 -4.99 -6.40 25.78
C ASN A 20 -5.71 -5.77 24.56
N CYS A 21 -6.51 -6.54 23.83
CA CYS A 21 -7.35 -6.04 22.73
C CYS A 21 -8.61 -5.38 23.27
N LYS A 22 -9.11 -4.37 22.56
CA LYS A 22 -10.39 -3.73 22.84
C LYS A 22 -11.33 -3.93 21.65
N ILE A 23 -12.39 -4.73 21.86
CA ILE A 23 -13.37 -5.07 20.82
C ILE A 23 -14.72 -4.49 21.21
N PHE A 24 -15.20 -3.57 20.39
CA PHE A 24 -16.42 -2.79 20.64
C PHE A 24 -17.72 -3.55 20.23
N PRO A 25 -18.90 -3.04 20.60
CA PRO A 25 -20.18 -3.63 20.20
C PRO A 25 -20.34 -3.75 18.69
N PHE A 26 -21.06 -4.81 18.25
CA PHE A 26 -21.39 -5.06 16.83
C PHE A 26 -20.19 -5.31 15.91
N VAL A 27 -19.05 -5.66 16.48
CA VAL A 27 -17.94 -6.21 15.72
C VAL A 27 -18.28 -7.66 15.36
N TYR A 28 -17.99 -8.06 14.11
CA TYR A 28 -18.14 -9.42 13.60
C TYR A 28 -16.79 -10.00 13.22
N ILE A 29 -16.43 -11.15 13.78
CA ILE A 29 -15.16 -11.85 13.52
C ILE A 29 -15.45 -13.32 13.18
N GLU A 30 -15.07 -13.73 11.97
CA GLU A 30 -15.27 -15.08 11.45
C GLU A 30 -14.27 -16.10 12.00
N ASP A 31 -14.47 -17.36 11.61
CA ASP A 31 -13.51 -18.46 11.76
C ASP A 31 -12.20 -18.12 11.05
N ASP A 32 -11.11 -18.81 11.42
CA ASP A 32 -9.79 -18.66 10.77
C ASP A 32 -9.26 -17.22 10.74
N VAL A 33 -9.54 -16.46 11.80
CA VAL A 33 -9.01 -15.11 12.04
C VAL A 33 -8.02 -15.14 13.19
N GLU A 34 -6.86 -14.47 13.01
CA GLU A 34 -5.90 -14.24 14.07
C GLU A 34 -5.63 -12.73 14.21
N ILE A 35 -5.72 -12.21 15.42
CA ILE A 35 -5.50 -10.81 15.78
C ILE A 35 -4.44 -10.75 16.88
N GLY A 36 -3.37 -10.00 16.66
CA GLY A 36 -2.29 -9.78 17.62
C GLY A 36 -2.69 -8.88 18.78
N ASP A 37 -1.76 -8.66 19.69
CA ASP A 37 -1.98 -7.94 20.95
C ASP A 37 -2.27 -6.44 20.73
N ASN A 38 -2.90 -5.80 21.71
CA ASN A 38 -3.13 -4.36 21.82
C ASN A 38 -3.94 -3.78 20.65
N CYS A 39 -4.73 -4.57 19.94
CA CYS A 39 -5.55 -4.08 18.84
C CYS A 39 -6.84 -3.43 19.36
N VAL A 40 -7.30 -2.40 18.65
CA VAL A 40 -8.56 -1.70 18.93
C VAL A 40 -9.48 -1.88 17.73
N ILE A 41 -10.59 -2.60 17.91
CA ILE A 41 -11.57 -2.88 16.85
C ILE A 41 -12.87 -2.15 17.19
N CYS A 42 -13.12 -1.06 16.46
CA CYS A 42 -14.25 -0.16 16.68
C CYS A 42 -15.61 -0.79 16.26
N PRO A 43 -16.75 -0.21 16.65
CA PRO A 43 -18.07 -0.78 16.31
C PRO A 43 -18.30 -0.98 14.82
N PHE A 44 -19.08 -2.02 14.47
CA PHE A 44 -19.47 -2.36 13.09
C PHE A 44 -18.31 -2.74 12.16
N VAL A 45 -17.15 -3.10 12.68
CA VAL A 45 -16.06 -3.67 11.90
C VAL A 45 -16.34 -5.16 11.66
N SER A 46 -16.06 -5.63 10.44
CA SER A 46 -16.08 -7.05 10.09
C SER A 46 -14.66 -7.52 9.77
N ILE A 47 -14.22 -8.61 10.41
CA ILE A 47 -12.94 -9.27 10.14
C ILE A 47 -13.23 -10.69 9.68
N LEU A 48 -12.92 -10.96 8.42
CA LEU A 48 -13.38 -12.17 7.73
C LEU A 48 -12.27 -13.22 7.64
N SER A 49 -12.68 -14.44 7.36
CA SER A 49 -11.83 -15.65 7.31
C SER A 49 -10.60 -15.49 6.44
N GLY A 50 -9.46 -16.02 6.88
CA GLY A 50 -8.17 -15.90 6.23
C GLY A 50 -7.39 -14.64 6.65
N THR A 51 -7.92 -13.83 7.59
CA THR A 51 -7.22 -12.65 8.09
C THR A 51 -6.20 -12.99 9.16
N ARG A 52 -4.99 -12.47 9.01
CA ARG A 52 -3.90 -12.50 9.99
C ARG A 52 -3.48 -11.05 10.26
N MET A 53 -3.82 -10.53 11.41
CA MET A 53 -3.54 -9.15 11.82
C MET A 53 -2.49 -9.14 12.94
N GLY A 54 -1.45 -8.35 12.77
CA GLY A 54 -0.41 -8.13 13.77
C GLY A 54 -0.89 -7.30 14.96
N LYS A 55 0.06 -6.68 15.67
CA LYS A 55 -0.15 -5.96 16.94
C LYS A 55 -0.45 -4.49 16.75
N ASN A 56 -1.03 -3.86 17.78
CA ASN A 56 -1.22 -2.41 17.88
C ASN A 56 -2.03 -1.80 16.72
N ASN A 57 -2.82 -2.58 16.01
CA ASN A 57 -3.65 -2.09 14.93
C ASN A 57 -4.92 -1.42 15.47
N LYS A 58 -5.35 -0.33 14.83
CA LYS A 58 -6.61 0.32 15.13
C LYS A 58 -7.50 0.32 13.89
N VAL A 59 -8.65 -0.35 13.98
CA VAL A 59 -9.62 -0.46 12.89
C VAL A 59 -10.90 0.27 13.28
N HIS A 60 -11.23 1.29 12.49
CA HIS A 60 -12.40 2.16 12.74
C HIS A 60 -13.68 1.64 12.11
N GLN A 61 -14.80 2.27 12.46
CA GLN A 61 -16.15 1.85 12.18
C GLN A 61 -16.44 1.53 10.71
N GLY A 62 -17.21 0.48 10.48
CA GLY A 62 -17.69 0.08 9.16
C GLY A 62 -16.62 -0.50 8.22
N SER A 63 -15.39 -0.67 8.69
CA SER A 63 -14.33 -1.27 7.88
C SER A 63 -14.49 -2.78 7.77
N VAL A 64 -14.08 -3.34 6.61
CA VAL A 64 -14.11 -4.78 6.34
C VAL A 64 -12.70 -5.26 5.99
N ILE A 65 -12.16 -6.15 6.80
CA ILE A 65 -10.83 -6.73 6.62
C ILE A 65 -10.96 -8.19 6.18
N GLY A 66 -10.25 -8.57 5.12
CA GLY A 66 -10.31 -9.91 4.55
C GLY A 66 -11.57 -10.14 3.70
N ALA A 67 -12.20 -9.08 3.18
CA ALA A 67 -13.34 -9.20 2.29
C ALA A 67 -13.06 -10.13 1.10
N LEU A 68 -14.07 -10.81 0.59
CA LEU A 68 -13.94 -11.66 -0.59
C LEU A 68 -13.43 -10.83 -1.77
N PRO A 69 -12.53 -11.39 -2.61
CA PRO A 69 -12.07 -10.72 -3.81
C PRO A 69 -13.22 -10.32 -4.73
N GLN A 70 -13.15 -9.12 -5.30
CA GLN A 70 -14.07 -8.67 -6.34
C GLN A 70 -13.46 -8.98 -7.71
N ASP A 71 -13.20 -10.25 -7.94
CA ASP A 71 -12.60 -10.77 -9.17
C ASP A 71 -13.42 -11.94 -9.71
N PHE A 72 -13.59 -11.99 -11.03
CA PHE A 72 -14.36 -13.04 -11.70
C PHE A 72 -13.67 -14.42 -11.65
N GLU A 73 -12.36 -14.46 -11.41
CA GLU A 73 -11.59 -15.71 -11.29
C GLU A 73 -11.75 -16.35 -9.91
N PHE A 74 -12.24 -15.60 -8.90
CA PHE A 74 -12.41 -16.13 -7.56
C PHE A 74 -13.59 -17.11 -7.47
N CYS A 75 -13.31 -18.36 -7.14
CA CYS A 75 -14.29 -19.45 -7.01
C CYS A 75 -14.44 -20.00 -5.58
N GLY A 76 -13.94 -19.26 -4.57
CA GLY A 76 -14.03 -19.69 -3.16
C GLY A 76 -12.71 -20.25 -2.61
N GLU A 77 -11.59 -19.95 -3.22
CA GLU A 77 -10.26 -20.42 -2.84
C GLU A 77 -9.87 -20.00 -1.42
N LYS A 78 -9.06 -20.83 -0.78
CA LYS A 78 -8.45 -20.51 0.50
C LYS A 78 -7.26 -19.58 0.28
N SER A 79 -7.45 -18.33 0.62
CA SER A 79 -6.45 -17.27 0.49
C SER A 79 -6.41 -16.43 1.77
N ALA A 80 -5.46 -15.50 1.87
CA ALA A 80 -5.26 -14.72 3.08
C ALA A 80 -5.24 -13.21 2.85
N CYS A 81 -5.55 -12.49 3.94
CA CYS A 81 -5.32 -11.07 4.12
C CYS A 81 -4.36 -10.89 5.30
N ILE A 82 -3.14 -10.44 5.04
CA ILE A 82 -2.08 -10.29 6.03
C ILE A 82 -1.93 -8.82 6.34
N ILE A 83 -2.13 -8.45 7.60
CA ILE A 83 -1.99 -7.09 8.11
C ILE A 83 -0.84 -7.08 9.12
N GLY A 84 0.16 -6.25 8.90
CA GLY A 84 1.29 -6.08 9.82
C GLY A 84 0.90 -5.33 11.10
N ASP A 85 1.86 -4.68 11.71
CA ASP A 85 1.73 -4.01 13.00
C ASP A 85 1.47 -2.50 12.86
N ASN A 86 0.91 -1.88 13.89
CA ASN A 86 0.79 -0.42 14.07
C ASN A 86 -0.01 0.31 12.96
N ASN A 87 -0.88 -0.35 12.23
CA ASN A 87 -1.66 0.29 11.19
C ASN A 87 -2.89 1.01 11.76
N ILE A 88 -3.24 2.13 11.15
CA ILE A 88 -4.48 2.88 11.42
C ILE A 88 -5.39 2.74 10.20
N VAL A 89 -6.45 1.97 10.35
CA VAL A 89 -7.47 1.77 9.33
C VAL A 89 -8.69 2.60 9.72
N ARG A 90 -8.96 3.67 8.95
CA ARG A 90 -10.06 4.59 9.23
C ARG A 90 -11.40 4.01 8.76
N GLU A 91 -12.44 4.81 8.86
CA GLU A 91 -13.82 4.40 8.65
C GLU A 91 -14.08 3.89 7.23
N ASN A 92 -14.90 2.85 7.10
CA ASN A 92 -15.38 2.29 5.82
C ASN A 92 -14.25 1.86 4.84
N VAL A 93 -13.10 1.51 5.37
CA VAL A 93 -12.02 0.93 4.56
C VAL A 93 -12.35 -0.53 4.25
N VAL A 94 -12.06 -0.96 3.02
CA VAL A 94 -12.17 -2.36 2.62
C VAL A 94 -10.82 -2.89 2.17
N ILE A 95 -10.38 -4.02 2.72
CA ILE A 95 -9.19 -4.75 2.29
C ILE A 95 -9.64 -6.16 1.90
N ASN A 96 -9.47 -6.53 0.62
CA ASN A 96 -9.80 -7.87 0.15
C ASN A 96 -8.67 -8.86 0.48
N ARG A 97 -9.02 -10.13 0.70
CA ARG A 97 -8.04 -11.22 0.66
C ARG A 97 -7.66 -11.54 -0.78
N ALA A 98 -6.65 -12.37 -1.00
CA ALA A 98 -6.20 -12.75 -2.33
C ALA A 98 -7.18 -13.67 -3.07
N THR A 99 -7.02 -13.77 -4.39
CA THR A 99 -7.90 -14.52 -5.29
C THR A 99 -7.53 -16.01 -5.34
N HIS A 100 -6.23 -16.33 -5.40
CA HIS A 100 -5.77 -17.69 -5.67
C HIS A 100 -5.50 -18.49 -4.39
N THR A 101 -5.56 -19.80 -4.49
CA THR A 101 -5.23 -20.72 -3.39
C THR A 101 -3.82 -20.45 -2.86
N GLY A 102 -3.71 -20.16 -1.56
CA GLY A 102 -2.45 -19.82 -0.90
C GLY A 102 -1.95 -18.40 -1.20
N GLY A 103 -2.65 -17.63 -2.04
CA GLY A 103 -2.35 -16.22 -2.30
C GLY A 103 -2.56 -15.33 -1.08
N GLN A 104 -1.93 -14.17 -1.09
CA GLN A 104 -1.98 -13.21 0.01
C GLN A 104 -2.10 -11.78 -0.50
N THR A 105 -3.07 -11.03 0.02
CA THR A 105 -3.03 -9.57 0.04
C THR A 105 -2.29 -9.15 1.30
N VAL A 106 -1.32 -8.25 1.16
CA VAL A 106 -0.43 -7.88 2.27
C VAL A 106 -0.46 -6.37 2.50
N LEU A 107 -0.72 -5.96 3.72
CA LEU A 107 -0.49 -4.62 4.23
C LEU A 107 0.64 -4.70 5.28
N GLY A 108 1.75 -4.03 5.04
CA GLY A 108 2.90 -3.98 5.96
C GLY A 108 2.60 -3.24 7.26
N ASN A 109 3.59 -2.57 7.82
CA ASN A 109 3.51 -1.92 9.12
C ASN A 109 3.38 -0.40 9.02
N ASP A 110 2.88 0.24 10.08
CA ASP A 110 2.88 1.69 10.26
C ASP A 110 2.13 2.45 9.15
N ASN A 111 1.14 1.81 8.49
CA ASN A 111 0.37 2.41 7.42
C ASN A 111 -0.87 3.15 7.95
N VAL A 112 -1.30 4.17 7.23
CA VAL A 112 -2.53 4.92 7.51
C VAL A 112 -3.44 4.85 6.28
N LEU A 113 -4.59 4.21 6.44
CA LEU A 113 -5.65 4.15 5.43
C LEU A 113 -6.78 5.09 5.88
N MET A 114 -6.97 6.19 5.14
CA MET A 114 -8.02 7.15 5.45
C MET A 114 -9.40 6.62 5.02
N GLU A 115 -10.46 7.33 5.44
CA GLU A 115 -11.85 6.95 5.21
C GLU A 115 -12.13 6.53 3.76
N GLY A 116 -12.81 5.39 3.62
CA GLY A 116 -13.25 4.86 2.33
C GLY A 116 -12.12 4.41 1.41
N ALA A 117 -10.88 4.29 1.87
CA ALA A 117 -9.81 3.69 1.07
C ALA A 117 -10.12 2.20 0.78
N HIS A 118 -9.65 1.70 -0.36
CA HIS A 118 -9.82 0.31 -0.77
C HIS A 118 -8.51 -0.29 -1.24
N ILE A 119 -8.14 -1.43 -0.69
CA ILE A 119 -7.03 -2.26 -1.16
C ILE A 119 -7.62 -3.55 -1.71
N SER A 120 -7.49 -3.76 -3.02
CA SER A 120 -8.00 -4.93 -3.68
C SER A 120 -7.07 -6.15 -3.49
N HIS A 121 -7.53 -7.29 -4.00
CA HIS A 121 -6.93 -8.61 -3.88
C HIS A 121 -5.49 -8.67 -4.44
N ASP A 122 -4.68 -9.57 -3.91
CA ASP A 122 -3.31 -9.88 -4.35
C ASP A 122 -2.33 -8.69 -4.33
N THR A 123 -2.76 -7.53 -3.83
CA THR A 123 -1.94 -6.32 -3.69
C THR A 123 -0.98 -6.46 -2.52
N LYS A 124 0.27 -5.99 -2.73
CA LYS A 124 1.32 -5.96 -1.71
C LYS A 124 1.66 -4.52 -1.36
N VAL A 125 1.42 -4.14 -0.13
CA VAL A 125 1.73 -2.82 0.41
C VAL A 125 2.88 -2.93 1.41
N GLY A 126 3.89 -2.11 1.25
CA GLY A 126 5.03 -1.97 2.17
C GLY A 126 4.65 -1.26 3.47
N ASN A 127 5.59 -0.53 4.03
CA ASN A 127 5.47 0.10 5.34
C ASN A 127 5.37 1.63 5.22
N ARG A 128 4.80 2.28 6.24
CA ARG A 128 4.70 3.74 6.36
C ARG A 128 4.05 4.43 5.15
N CYS A 129 3.11 3.74 4.51
CA CYS A 129 2.31 4.31 3.42
C CYS A 129 1.09 5.05 3.96
N VAL A 130 0.66 6.06 3.21
CA VAL A 130 -0.56 6.82 3.51
C VAL A 130 -1.50 6.73 2.31
N PHE A 131 -2.72 6.25 2.56
CA PHE A 131 -3.80 6.20 1.58
C PHE A 131 -4.82 7.27 1.93
N GLY A 132 -4.84 8.35 1.14
CA GLY A 132 -5.77 9.46 1.32
C GLY A 132 -7.23 9.02 1.17
N TYR A 133 -8.14 9.90 1.63
CA TYR A 133 -9.58 9.67 1.54
C TYR A 133 -10.02 9.16 0.16
N GLY A 134 -10.79 8.08 0.16
CA GLY A 134 -11.39 7.53 -1.05
C GLY A 134 -10.42 6.94 -2.09
N THR A 135 -9.13 6.74 -1.75
CA THR A 135 -8.15 6.08 -2.63
C THR A 135 -8.59 4.66 -2.95
N LYS A 136 -8.47 4.25 -4.22
CA LYS A 136 -8.82 2.91 -4.70
C LYS A 136 -7.62 2.27 -5.39
N ILE A 137 -7.15 1.17 -4.82
CA ILE A 137 -6.06 0.36 -5.37
C ILE A 137 -6.67 -0.92 -5.95
N ALA A 138 -6.47 -1.14 -7.23
CA ALA A 138 -6.94 -2.33 -7.92
C ALA A 138 -6.08 -3.57 -7.57
N GLY A 139 -6.45 -4.75 -8.11
CA GLY A 139 -5.76 -6.00 -7.81
C GLY A 139 -4.33 -6.10 -8.37
N ASP A 140 -3.52 -6.99 -7.78
CA ASP A 140 -2.15 -7.31 -8.21
C ASP A 140 -1.16 -6.12 -8.21
N CYS A 141 -1.40 -5.10 -7.41
CA CYS A 141 -0.52 -3.93 -7.31
C CYS A 141 0.62 -4.16 -6.31
N GLU A 142 1.75 -3.49 -6.54
CA GLU A 142 2.89 -3.44 -5.62
C GLU A 142 3.16 -2.00 -5.18
N ILE A 143 3.00 -1.72 -3.89
CA ILE A 143 3.22 -0.40 -3.32
C ILE A 143 4.39 -0.50 -2.33
N GLN A 144 5.49 0.17 -2.65
CA GLN A 144 6.70 0.14 -1.84
C GLN A 144 6.59 1.08 -0.63
N ASP A 145 7.60 1.06 0.25
CA ASP A 145 7.61 1.80 1.50
C ASP A 145 7.47 3.32 1.33
N GLY A 146 6.74 3.95 2.23
CA GLY A 146 6.64 5.41 2.35
C GLY A 146 5.92 6.11 1.21
N VAL A 147 5.10 5.39 0.45
CA VAL A 147 4.27 5.96 -0.62
C VAL A 147 3.12 6.77 -0.02
N ILE A 148 2.83 7.92 -0.61
CA ILE A 148 1.70 8.76 -0.24
C ILE A 148 0.73 8.87 -1.41
N PHE A 149 -0.45 8.31 -1.26
CA PHE A 149 -1.60 8.59 -2.10
C PHE A 149 -2.39 9.73 -1.49
N SER A 150 -2.53 10.84 -2.22
CA SER A 150 -3.47 11.91 -1.81
C SER A 150 -4.92 11.44 -2.02
N SER A 151 -5.89 12.27 -1.69
CA SER A 151 -7.31 11.88 -1.75
C SER A 151 -7.78 11.51 -3.16
N SER A 152 -8.67 10.52 -3.24
CA SER A 152 -9.37 10.11 -4.48
C SER A 152 -8.44 9.67 -5.62
N VAL A 153 -7.34 9.04 -5.29
CA VAL A 153 -6.45 8.42 -6.28
C VAL A 153 -7.02 7.06 -6.69
N ILE A 154 -6.89 6.73 -7.98
CA ILE A 154 -7.24 5.41 -8.54
C ILE A 154 -6.01 4.80 -9.19
N GLU A 155 -5.58 3.67 -8.67
CA GLU A 155 -4.49 2.86 -9.20
C GLU A 155 -5.06 1.65 -9.95
N ASN A 156 -4.71 1.49 -11.23
CA ASN A 156 -5.15 0.36 -12.03
C ASN A 156 -4.33 -0.90 -11.70
N ALA A 157 -4.94 -2.05 -11.99
CA ALA A 157 -4.36 -3.36 -11.68
C ALA A 157 -2.96 -3.56 -12.29
N LYS A 158 -2.14 -4.34 -11.58
CA LYS A 158 -0.80 -4.78 -12.00
C LYS A 158 0.22 -3.65 -12.15
N THR A 159 -0.06 -2.48 -11.56
CA THR A 159 0.90 -1.37 -11.52
C THR A 159 1.71 -1.38 -10.23
N ARG A 160 2.83 -0.68 -10.27
CA ARG A 160 3.72 -0.54 -9.10
C ARG A 160 3.97 0.92 -8.78
N VAL A 161 4.01 1.22 -7.49
CA VAL A 161 4.40 2.54 -6.99
C VAL A 161 5.67 2.41 -6.18
N GLY A 162 6.71 3.06 -6.66
CA GLY A 162 8.05 3.01 -6.08
C GLY A 162 8.17 3.78 -4.77
N ARG A 163 9.12 3.38 -3.97
CA ARG A 163 9.42 3.89 -2.63
C ARG A 163 9.43 5.42 -2.56
N GLY A 164 8.74 5.98 -1.59
CA GLY A 164 8.72 7.42 -1.32
C GLY A 164 8.07 8.28 -2.41
N ALA A 165 7.38 7.67 -3.36
CA ALA A 165 6.59 8.41 -4.34
C ALA A 165 5.36 9.07 -3.71
N MET A 166 4.89 10.15 -4.29
CA MET A 166 3.66 10.83 -3.92
C MET A 166 2.74 10.96 -5.13
N ILE A 167 1.50 10.55 -4.98
CA ILE A 167 0.47 10.64 -6.02
C ILE A 167 -0.47 11.78 -5.68
N GLN A 168 -0.61 12.76 -6.55
CA GLN A 168 -1.50 13.90 -6.34
C GLN A 168 -2.98 13.50 -6.33
N ALA A 169 -3.79 14.30 -5.64
CA ALA A 169 -5.22 14.04 -5.49
C ALA A 169 -5.97 13.96 -6.84
N GLY A 170 -6.88 12.99 -6.94
CA GLY A 170 -7.70 12.77 -8.12
C GLY A 170 -6.94 12.21 -9.33
N THR A 171 -5.73 11.68 -9.14
CA THR A 171 -4.97 11.00 -10.20
C THR A 171 -5.56 9.61 -10.47
N THR A 172 -5.68 9.27 -11.75
CA THR A 172 -5.89 7.88 -12.20
C THR A 172 -4.71 7.48 -13.07
N PHE A 173 -4.08 6.32 -12.78
CA PHE A 173 -2.92 5.87 -13.55
C PHE A 173 -2.94 4.34 -13.80
N SER A 174 -2.28 3.95 -14.90
CA SER A 174 -2.20 2.57 -15.38
C SER A 174 -0.77 2.15 -15.76
N LYS A 175 0.21 2.91 -15.32
CA LYS A 175 1.64 2.64 -15.52
C LYS A 175 2.37 2.77 -14.20
N ASP A 176 3.54 2.14 -14.10
CA ASP A 176 4.35 2.19 -12.90
C ASP A 176 4.79 3.62 -12.57
N VAL A 177 4.69 3.99 -11.30
CA VAL A 177 5.19 5.27 -10.78
C VAL A 177 6.56 5.04 -10.15
N PRO A 178 7.64 5.58 -10.73
CA PRO A 178 9.00 5.36 -10.21
C PRO A 178 9.22 5.88 -8.78
N PRO A 179 10.27 5.39 -8.06
CA PRO A 179 10.57 5.81 -6.69
C PRO A 179 10.89 7.31 -6.57
N PHE A 180 10.63 7.90 -5.41
CA PHE A 180 11.04 9.25 -4.99
C PHE A 180 10.51 10.41 -5.85
N ILE A 181 9.45 10.21 -6.61
CA ILE A 181 8.87 11.26 -7.45
C ILE A 181 7.47 11.68 -7.02
N ILE A 182 7.01 12.77 -7.60
CA ILE A 182 5.62 13.23 -7.55
C ILE A 182 4.96 12.84 -8.87
N CYS A 183 3.86 12.07 -8.79
CA CYS A 183 2.97 11.82 -9.91
C CYS A 183 1.85 12.86 -9.90
N THR A 184 1.72 13.63 -10.99
CA THR A 184 0.73 14.70 -11.10
C THR A 184 -0.67 14.14 -11.35
N LYS A 185 -1.69 14.99 -11.22
CA LYS A 185 -3.09 14.67 -11.52
C LYS A 185 -3.30 14.11 -12.95
N ARG A 186 -2.41 14.42 -13.88
CA ARG A 186 -2.46 13.90 -15.26
C ARG A 186 -1.72 12.56 -15.44
N SER A 187 -1.28 11.93 -14.36
CA SER A 187 -0.46 10.72 -14.40
C SER A 187 0.90 10.96 -15.09
N GLU A 188 1.53 12.08 -14.77
CA GLU A 188 2.79 12.53 -15.36
C GLU A 188 3.83 12.81 -14.28
N TYR A 189 5.10 12.80 -14.67
CA TYR A 189 6.21 13.16 -13.78
C TYR A 189 6.15 14.64 -13.37
N GLY A 190 5.97 14.90 -12.10
CA GLY A 190 5.88 16.24 -11.51
C GLY A 190 7.14 16.71 -10.78
N GLY A 191 8.23 15.94 -10.84
CA GLY A 191 9.48 16.25 -10.15
C GLY A 191 9.83 15.25 -9.05
N VAL A 192 10.98 15.47 -8.41
CA VAL A 192 11.44 14.66 -7.27
C VAL A 192 10.67 15.05 -6.01
N ASN A 193 10.31 14.07 -5.21
CA ASN A 193 9.69 14.28 -3.89
C ASN A 193 10.73 14.62 -2.84
N TYR A 194 11.29 15.81 -2.90
CA TYR A 194 12.31 16.31 -1.95
C TYR A 194 11.83 16.27 -0.50
N THR A 195 10.56 16.57 -0.26
CA THR A 195 9.99 16.58 1.09
C THR A 195 10.10 15.22 1.76
N MET A 196 9.66 14.16 1.09
CA MET A 196 9.78 12.81 1.64
C MET A 196 11.23 12.33 1.71
N GLY A 197 12.06 12.71 0.74
CA GLY A 197 13.49 12.43 0.79
C GLY A 197 14.13 12.99 2.09
N ARG A 198 13.86 14.25 2.43
CA ARG A 198 14.35 14.87 3.67
C ARG A 198 13.80 14.24 4.94
N ILE A 199 12.49 13.95 4.97
CA ILE A 199 11.83 13.27 6.11
C ILE A 199 12.47 11.89 6.36
N ASN A 200 12.82 11.18 5.29
CA ASN A 200 13.48 9.87 5.37
C ASN A 200 15.00 9.96 5.61
N GLY A 201 15.56 11.17 5.79
CA GLY A 201 16.98 11.39 6.08
C GLY A 201 17.91 11.20 4.88
N THR A 202 17.38 11.25 3.65
CA THR A 202 18.23 11.19 2.44
C THR A 202 19.08 12.45 2.33
N ASP A 203 20.40 12.28 2.13
CA ASP A 203 21.34 13.38 1.97
C ASP A 203 20.99 14.27 0.76
N GLU A 204 21.15 15.60 0.92
CA GLU A 204 20.83 16.58 -0.13
C GLU A 204 21.63 16.34 -1.43
N LYS A 205 22.84 15.80 -1.33
CA LYS A 205 23.63 15.42 -2.50
C LYS A 205 23.00 14.25 -3.24
N VAL A 206 22.50 13.24 -2.50
CA VAL A 206 21.79 12.10 -3.09
C VAL A 206 20.47 12.53 -3.73
N LEU A 207 19.75 13.48 -3.11
CA LEU A 207 18.52 14.04 -3.72
C LEU A 207 18.82 14.74 -5.05
N LYS A 208 19.95 15.42 -5.19
CA LYS A 208 20.40 15.99 -6.47
C LYS A 208 20.77 14.91 -7.49
N HIS A 209 21.39 13.80 -7.05
CA HIS A 209 21.66 12.67 -7.93
C HIS A 209 20.36 12.03 -8.45
N ILE A 210 19.36 11.86 -7.59
CA ILE A 210 18.01 11.39 -7.98
C ILE A 210 17.38 12.32 -9.03
N ALA A 211 17.47 13.65 -8.81
CA ALA A 211 16.97 14.62 -9.77
C ALA A 211 17.68 14.53 -11.13
N ASN A 212 19.00 14.31 -11.13
CA ASN A 212 19.76 14.13 -12.37
C ASN A 212 19.40 12.83 -13.07
N ALA A 213 19.20 11.72 -12.34
CA ALA A 213 18.72 10.47 -12.91
C ALA A 213 17.37 10.67 -13.63
N TYR A 214 16.42 11.32 -12.98
CA TYR A 214 15.11 11.57 -13.59
C TYR A 214 15.13 12.60 -14.71
N ARG A 215 16.10 13.51 -14.73
CA ARG A 215 16.33 14.38 -15.89
C ARG A 215 16.72 13.56 -17.12
N LEU A 216 17.57 12.55 -16.97
CA LEU A 216 17.92 11.64 -18.07
C LEU A 216 16.71 10.85 -18.58
N VAL A 217 15.86 10.36 -17.66
CA VAL A 217 14.66 9.58 -18.01
C VAL A 217 13.61 10.44 -18.72
N PHE A 218 13.22 11.55 -18.13
CA PHE A 218 12.05 12.31 -18.57
C PHE A 218 12.38 13.46 -19.53
N HIS A 219 13.64 13.87 -19.66
CA HIS A 219 14.06 14.97 -20.52
C HIS A 219 15.11 14.59 -21.57
N GLY A 220 15.59 13.34 -21.56
CA GLY A 220 16.68 12.86 -22.40
C GLY A 220 16.29 12.54 -23.85
N GLN A 221 15.03 12.50 -24.21
CA GLN A 221 14.53 12.09 -25.55
C GLN A 221 15.08 10.72 -26.02
N THR A 222 15.35 9.82 -25.09
CA THR A 222 15.88 8.49 -25.32
C THR A 222 14.91 7.42 -24.84
N SER A 223 15.13 6.17 -25.22
CA SER A 223 14.38 5.04 -24.67
C SER A 223 14.62 4.89 -23.17
N LEU A 224 13.69 4.26 -22.45
CA LEU A 224 13.90 3.95 -21.02
C LEU A 224 15.17 3.11 -20.80
N PHE A 225 15.48 2.19 -21.72
CA PHE A 225 16.68 1.36 -21.69
C PHE A 225 17.96 2.21 -21.78
N ASP A 226 18.01 3.13 -22.74
CA ASP A 226 19.17 4.02 -22.91
C ASP A 226 19.29 5.02 -21.74
N ALA A 227 18.18 5.53 -21.23
CA ALA A 227 18.18 6.39 -20.06
C ALA A 227 18.75 5.68 -18.83
N VAL A 228 18.38 4.41 -18.60
CA VAL A 228 18.94 3.60 -17.50
C VAL A 228 20.44 3.43 -17.67
N LYS A 229 20.93 3.12 -18.89
CA LYS A 229 22.37 3.02 -19.18
C LYS A 229 23.10 4.35 -18.90
N GLN A 230 22.53 5.46 -19.31
CA GLN A 230 23.09 6.80 -19.01
C GLN A 230 23.13 7.08 -17.50
N ILE A 231 22.14 6.64 -16.73
CA ILE A 231 22.17 6.76 -15.27
C ILE A 231 23.33 5.97 -14.68
N GLU A 232 23.53 4.72 -15.11
CA GLU A 232 24.64 3.87 -14.67
C GLU A 232 26.02 4.48 -14.97
N GLU A 233 26.15 5.17 -16.09
CA GLU A 233 27.41 5.79 -16.54
C GLU A 233 27.67 7.18 -15.92
N GLN A 234 26.65 7.99 -15.69
CA GLN A 234 26.80 9.44 -15.42
C GLN A 234 26.36 9.88 -14.02
N VAL A 235 25.57 9.05 -13.31
CA VAL A 235 25.06 9.42 -11.99
C VAL A 235 25.86 8.69 -10.91
N PRO A 236 26.39 9.39 -9.90
CA PRO A 236 27.11 8.72 -8.81
C PRO A 236 26.25 7.65 -8.13
N ASP A 237 26.86 6.52 -7.85
CA ASP A 237 26.19 5.37 -7.24
C ASP A 237 25.71 5.67 -5.81
N SER A 238 24.55 5.19 -5.48
CA SER A 238 23.96 5.13 -4.12
C SER A 238 22.89 4.04 -4.05
N ALA A 239 22.44 3.72 -2.85
CA ALA A 239 21.35 2.76 -2.67
C ALA A 239 20.07 3.20 -3.40
N GLU A 240 19.77 4.51 -3.37
CA GLU A 240 18.61 5.10 -4.05
C GLU A 240 18.73 5.02 -5.57
N ILE A 241 19.89 5.29 -6.13
CA ILE A 241 20.12 5.21 -7.58
C ILE A 241 20.02 3.77 -8.06
N ARG A 242 20.63 2.81 -7.34
CA ARG A 242 20.47 1.38 -7.65
C ARG A 242 19.00 0.95 -7.61
N HIS A 243 18.26 1.42 -6.59
CA HIS A 243 16.84 1.11 -6.47
C HIS A 243 16.01 1.67 -7.65
N ILE A 244 16.29 2.90 -8.09
CA ILE A 244 15.66 3.50 -9.28
C ILE A 244 15.94 2.68 -10.53
N ILE A 245 17.20 2.27 -10.75
CA ILE A 245 17.61 1.46 -11.88
C ILE A 245 16.89 0.10 -11.89
N GLU A 246 16.88 -0.59 -10.76
CA GLU A 246 16.20 -1.88 -10.59
C GLU A 246 14.71 -1.79 -10.87
N PHE A 247 14.05 -0.78 -10.30
CA PHE A 247 12.63 -0.53 -10.52
C PHE A 247 12.33 -0.33 -12.02
N MET A 248 13.15 0.46 -12.73
CA MET A 248 12.96 0.73 -14.15
C MET A 248 13.25 -0.51 -15.02
N LYS A 249 14.28 -1.29 -14.69
CA LYS A 249 14.62 -2.51 -15.44
C LYS A 249 13.55 -3.60 -15.32
N SER A 250 12.83 -3.64 -14.21
CA SER A 250 11.81 -4.66 -13.90
C SER A 250 10.38 -4.26 -14.26
N THR A 251 10.15 -3.08 -14.84
CA THR A 251 8.77 -2.65 -15.20
C THR A 251 8.16 -3.55 -16.28
N GLN A 252 6.90 -3.94 -16.06
CA GLN A 252 6.10 -4.70 -17.03
C GLN A 252 5.07 -3.79 -17.72
N GLN A 253 4.58 -2.76 -17.02
CA GLN A 253 3.56 -1.84 -17.52
C GLN A 253 4.16 -0.59 -18.20
N GLY A 254 5.49 -0.44 -18.18
CA GLY A 254 6.16 0.83 -18.47
C GLY A 254 5.92 1.85 -17.34
N ILE A 255 6.63 2.95 -17.38
CA ILE A 255 6.50 4.02 -16.38
C ILE A 255 5.61 5.15 -16.89
N ILE A 256 5.09 5.97 -15.95
CA ILE A 256 4.40 7.23 -16.30
C ILE A 256 5.27 8.10 -17.18
N THR A 257 4.64 8.98 -17.96
CA THR A 257 5.33 9.85 -18.93
C THR A 257 5.63 11.22 -18.35
N LYS A 258 6.31 12.04 -19.16
CA LYS A 258 6.46 13.49 -18.92
C LYS A 258 5.25 14.25 -19.47
N LEU A 259 4.99 15.42 -18.90
CA LEU A 259 4.18 16.51 -19.47
C LEU A 259 4.63 16.88 -20.90
#